data_4792acfafce1378457b70a66eb229cdf
#
_entry.id   4792acfafce1378457b70a66eb229cdf
#
_cell.length_a   1.000
_cell.length_b   1.000
_cell.length_c   1.000
_cell.angle_alpha   90.00
_cell.angle_beta   90.00
_cell.angle_gamma   90.00
#
_symmetry.space_group_name_H-M   'P 1'
#
loop_
_entity.id
_entity.type
_entity.pdbx_description
1 polymer ?
#
loop_
_entity_poly.entity_id
_entity_poly.type
_entity_poly.pdbx_seq_one_letter_code
_entity_poly.pdbx_strand_id
1 'polypeptide(L)'
;MNSPGSPANLQAVRAWFEESFRTRWEMGASVSIWQHGQEVLNLAHGHRDRAHTREWDRDTLVPVWSATKGPAAVCCLLALEEAGIPLECPVAEVWPEFVGGGKSNIAFIHLLSHTAGLCALDERTPIYNYDAVIGALEHQRPLWEPGTRQGYHARTFGFLLDEIVRRLTEAESLGEYYREVFGSPMGLDFWIGLPSAQWDRVSPVYPGKISISNSDQPFIKAFNTAGTLTQRTFTSPFGLNAVSDFNQSEMWSRGYASMGGVGSAQGLAKFYSMLAQGGVWNGVQMVPETVVRRFEQTLTQENDAVLLTPIAFSTGMMQDAMNEDPESDGGKLRQLYGPSRLAFGHPGAGGSLAFADPENGISFAYTMNQMEIGALPGERALGLVRALYGG
;
A
#
# COMPACT_ATOMS: atom_id res chain seq x y z
N MET A 1 18.42 20.87 0.38
CA MET A 1 18.22 19.44 0.70
C MET A 1 18.96 19.15 1.99
N ASN A 2 18.30 18.54 2.97
CA ASN A 2 18.96 18.17 4.22
C ASN A 2 19.97 17.03 3.95
N SER A 3 21.09 17.03 4.70
CA SER A 3 22.05 15.92 4.65
C SER A 3 21.40 14.64 5.19
N PRO A 4 21.82 13.43 4.74
CA PRO A 4 21.35 12.16 5.29
C PRO A 4 21.46 12.15 6.83
N GLY A 5 20.42 11.67 7.51
CA GLY A 5 20.32 11.71 8.96
C GLY A 5 19.85 13.04 9.57
N SER A 6 19.41 13.98 8.74
CA SER A 6 18.88 15.26 9.24
C SER A 6 17.61 15.04 10.08
N PRO A 7 17.40 15.86 11.13
CA PRO A 7 16.16 15.79 11.91
C PRO A 7 14.95 16.18 11.06
N ALA A 8 13.83 15.52 11.33
CA ALA A 8 12.53 15.81 10.70
C ALA A 8 12.09 17.25 10.99
N ASN A 9 11.57 17.94 9.99
CA ASN A 9 11.03 19.30 10.17
C ASN A 9 9.58 19.28 10.70
N LEU A 10 9.44 18.95 11.97
CA LEU A 10 8.12 18.70 12.60
C LEU A 10 7.25 19.96 12.67
N GLN A 11 7.86 21.15 12.77
CA GLN A 11 7.10 22.42 12.80
C GLN A 11 6.45 22.70 11.43
N ALA A 12 7.17 22.49 10.34
CA ALA A 12 6.62 22.66 8.99
C ALA A 12 5.51 21.64 8.70
N VAL A 13 5.68 20.39 9.14
CA VAL A 13 4.62 19.35 9.01
C VAL A 13 3.36 19.79 9.76
N ARG A 14 3.50 20.28 11.00
CA ARG A 14 2.36 20.75 11.79
C ARG A 14 1.63 21.91 11.09
N ALA A 15 2.37 22.88 10.62
CA ALA A 15 1.80 24.04 9.91
C ALA A 15 1.06 23.61 8.63
N TRP A 16 1.64 22.70 7.84
CA TRP A 16 1.01 22.16 6.62
C TRP A 16 -0.26 21.36 6.94
N PHE A 17 -0.21 20.52 7.98
CA PHE A 17 -1.36 19.73 8.42
C PHE A 17 -2.54 20.63 8.82
N GLU A 18 -2.31 21.63 9.66
CA GLU A 18 -3.32 22.60 10.10
C GLU A 18 -3.89 23.40 8.93
N GLU A 19 -3.04 23.83 7.99
CA GLU A 19 -3.45 24.58 6.81
C GLU A 19 -4.34 23.73 5.88
N SER A 20 -4.15 22.40 5.83
CA SER A 20 -4.93 21.51 4.98
C SER A 20 -6.42 21.51 5.33
N PHE A 21 -6.77 21.69 6.59
CA PHE A 21 -8.17 21.82 7.04
C PHE A 21 -8.82 23.16 6.61
N ARG A 22 -8.04 24.20 6.43
CA ARG A 22 -8.54 25.52 6.02
C ARG A 22 -8.65 25.66 4.51
N THR A 23 -7.72 25.08 3.76
CA THR A 23 -7.55 25.40 2.34
C THR A 23 -7.65 24.20 1.39
N ARG A 24 -7.55 22.96 1.89
CA ARG A 24 -7.43 21.73 1.05
C ARG A 24 -8.55 20.72 1.25
N TRP A 25 -9.69 21.15 1.81
CA TRP A 25 -10.87 20.29 1.98
C TRP A 25 -10.63 19.05 2.85
N GLU A 26 -9.70 19.12 3.78
CA GLU A 26 -9.53 18.07 4.78
C GLU A 26 -10.72 18.03 5.72
N MET A 27 -11.18 16.83 6.07
CA MET A 27 -12.33 16.69 6.98
C MET A 27 -11.93 16.02 8.28
N GLY A 28 -11.26 14.89 8.21
CA GLY A 28 -10.68 14.17 9.33
C GLY A 28 -9.41 13.48 8.86
N ALA A 29 -8.31 13.70 9.55
CA ALA A 29 -7.01 13.12 9.19
C ALA A 29 -6.09 12.96 10.39
N SER A 30 -5.11 12.07 10.23
CA SER A 30 -3.97 11.91 11.13
C SER A 30 -2.66 11.82 10.36
N VAL A 31 -1.59 12.31 10.98
CA VAL A 31 -0.22 12.07 10.55
C VAL A 31 0.62 11.60 11.74
N SER A 32 1.38 10.53 11.56
CA SER A 32 2.35 10.04 12.54
C SER A 32 3.73 9.91 11.90
N ILE A 33 4.75 10.36 12.61
CA ILE A 33 6.15 10.33 12.19
C ILE A 33 6.97 9.72 13.30
N TRP A 34 7.79 8.75 12.94
CA TRP A 34 8.79 8.16 13.81
C TRP A 34 10.17 8.46 13.26
N GLN A 35 11.14 8.69 14.14
CA GLN A 35 12.54 8.85 13.77
C GLN A 35 13.40 8.04 14.73
N HIS A 36 14.30 7.21 14.18
CA HIS A 36 15.17 6.32 14.95
C HIS A 36 14.41 5.47 15.98
N GLY A 37 13.26 4.91 15.59
CA GLY A 37 12.43 4.05 16.43
C GLY A 37 11.60 4.76 17.49
N GLN A 38 11.57 6.10 17.51
CA GLN A 38 10.79 6.91 18.46
C GLN A 38 9.71 7.71 17.75
N GLU A 39 8.49 7.75 18.32
CA GLU A 39 7.43 8.63 17.81
C GLU A 39 7.79 10.09 18.12
N VAL A 40 8.03 10.88 17.07
CA VAL A 40 8.40 12.29 17.19
C VAL A 40 7.25 13.24 16.87
N LEU A 41 6.22 12.77 16.17
CA LEU A 41 5.01 13.54 15.89
C LEU A 41 3.81 12.62 15.75
N ASN A 42 2.69 13.01 16.35
CA ASN A 42 1.39 12.38 16.14
C ASN A 42 0.31 13.46 16.21
N LEU A 43 -0.28 13.78 15.05
CA LEU A 43 -1.35 14.75 14.91
C LEU A 43 -2.62 14.07 14.46
N ALA A 44 -3.75 14.49 15.03
CA ALA A 44 -5.08 14.08 14.63
C ALA A 44 -6.00 15.29 14.74
N HIS A 45 -6.85 15.53 13.75
CA HIS A 45 -7.78 16.66 13.75
C HIS A 45 -8.96 16.43 12.81
N GLY A 46 -10.05 17.14 13.08
CA GLY A 46 -11.25 17.17 12.26
C GLY A 46 -12.33 16.22 12.75
N HIS A 47 -13.09 15.64 11.83
CA HIS A 47 -14.28 14.85 12.15
C HIS A 47 -14.34 13.55 11.38
N ARG A 48 -14.92 12.52 12.02
CA ARG A 48 -15.14 11.20 11.39
C ARG A 48 -16.30 11.20 10.39
N ASP A 49 -17.22 12.13 10.52
CA ASP A 49 -18.42 12.19 9.69
C ASP A 49 -18.73 13.61 9.18
N ARG A 50 -19.48 13.68 8.07
CA ARG A 50 -19.86 14.95 7.43
C ARG A 50 -20.83 15.80 8.26
N ALA A 51 -21.49 15.21 9.24
CA ALA A 51 -22.38 15.92 10.15
C ALA A 51 -21.62 16.57 11.32
N HIS A 52 -20.32 16.31 11.42
CA HIS A 52 -19.44 16.78 12.48
C HIS A 52 -19.91 16.36 13.88
N THR A 53 -20.49 15.15 13.99
CA THR A 53 -21.02 14.63 15.26
C THR A 53 -19.99 13.80 16.03
N ARG A 54 -18.96 13.33 15.36
CA ARG A 54 -17.88 12.51 15.93
C ARG A 54 -16.52 13.14 15.62
N GLU A 55 -15.77 13.50 16.64
CA GLU A 55 -14.42 14.04 16.46
C GLU A 55 -13.46 12.96 15.94
N TRP A 56 -12.49 13.40 15.15
CA TRP A 56 -11.36 12.57 14.75
C TRP A 56 -10.26 12.68 15.79
N ASP A 57 -9.79 11.57 16.30
CA ASP A 57 -8.74 11.44 17.30
C ASP A 57 -7.61 10.51 16.83
N ARG A 58 -6.61 10.31 17.69
CA ARG A 58 -5.46 9.44 17.40
C ARG A 58 -5.85 7.97 17.24
N ASP A 59 -6.92 7.55 17.88
CA ASP A 59 -7.41 6.17 17.88
C ASP A 59 -8.42 5.92 16.77
N THR A 60 -8.71 6.93 15.94
CA THR A 60 -9.61 6.80 14.80
C THR A 60 -9.00 5.88 13.75
N LEU A 61 -9.75 4.85 13.40
CA LEU A 61 -9.41 3.90 12.34
C LEU A 61 -10.08 4.31 11.04
N VAL A 62 -9.42 4.02 9.92
CA VAL A 62 -9.99 4.29 8.61
C VAL A 62 -9.50 3.25 7.58
N PRO A 63 -10.31 2.89 6.57
CA PRO A 63 -9.83 2.09 5.45
C PRO A 63 -8.68 2.81 4.71
N VAL A 64 -7.53 2.15 4.58
CA VAL A 64 -6.30 2.76 4.01
C VAL A 64 -6.02 2.33 2.58
N TRP A 65 -6.93 1.56 1.97
CA TRP A 65 -6.81 1.10 0.59
C TRP A 65 -5.47 0.38 0.33
N SER A 66 -4.81 0.73 -0.77
CA SER A 66 -3.58 0.05 -1.19
C SER A 66 -2.36 0.25 -0.28
N ALA A 67 -2.43 1.14 0.72
CA ALA A 67 -1.41 1.16 1.77
C ALA A 67 -1.34 -0.17 2.55
N THR A 68 -2.36 -1.02 2.41
CA THR A 68 -2.38 -2.41 2.89
C THR A 68 -1.29 -3.28 2.26
N LYS A 69 -0.90 -3.02 1.00
CA LYS A 69 0.03 -3.87 0.26
C LYS A 69 1.43 -3.96 0.88
N GLY A 70 1.89 -2.88 1.49
CA GLY A 70 3.19 -2.89 2.15
C GLY A 70 3.27 -3.93 3.28
N PRO A 71 2.42 -3.87 4.31
CA PRO A 71 2.35 -4.91 5.33
C PRO A 71 2.11 -6.31 4.77
N ALA A 72 1.28 -6.44 3.72
CA ALA A 72 1.04 -7.73 3.07
C ALA A 72 2.29 -8.29 2.37
N ALA A 73 3.06 -7.45 1.71
CA ALA A 73 4.32 -7.85 1.07
C ALA A 73 5.36 -8.32 2.10
N VAL A 74 5.45 -7.64 3.25
CA VAL A 74 6.34 -8.06 4.35
C VAL A 74 5.95 -9.43 4.88
N CYS A 75 4.66 -9.71 5.07
CA CYS A 75 4.17 -11.02 5.50
C CYS A 75 4.55 -12.12 4.50
N CYS A 76 4.31 -11.90 3.21
CA CYS A 76 4.62 -12.88 2.17
C CYS A 76 6.13 -13.14 2.08
N LEU A 77 6.95 -12.09 2.11
CA LEU A 77 8.41 -12.24 2.09
C LEU A 77 8.96 -12.96 3.30
N LEU A 78 8.41 -12.66 4.48
CA LEU A 78 8.85 -13.34 5.71
C LEU A 78 8.47 -14.82 5.67
N ALA A 79 7.26 -15.17 5.22
CA ALA A 79 6.83 -16.56 5.07
C ALA A 79 7.71 -17.33 4.06
N LEU A 80 8.10 -16.70 2.95
CA LEU A 80 9.03 -17.30 1.97
C LEU A 80 10.44 -17.51 2.57
N GLU A 81 10.95 -16.52 3.31
CA GLU A 81 12.26 -16.59 3.96
C GLU A 81 12.28 -17.69 5.03
N GLU A 82 11.25 -17.79 5.86
CA GLU A 82 11.12 -18.83 6.89
C GLU A 82 11.02 -20.23 6.29
N ALA A 83 10.38 -20.36 5.12
CA ALA A 83 10.32 -21.60 4.36
C ALA A 83 11.59 -21.90 3.56
N GLY A 84 12.56 -20.98 3.50
CA GLY A 84 13.78 -21.12 2.72
C GLY A 84 13.55 -21.10 1.20
N ILE A 85 12.51 -20.43 0.72
CA ILE A 85 12.11 -20.39 -0.69
C ILE A 85 12.64 -19.12 -1.36
N PRO A 86 13.52 -19.22 -2.38
CA PRO A 86 14.02 -18.08 -3.14
C PRO A 86 12.92 -17.38 -3.95
N LEU A 87 13.08 -16.08 -4.21
CA LEU A 87 12.11 -15.30 -5.00
C LEU A 87 12.05 -15.71 -6.47
N GLU A 88 13.11 -16.28 -6.99
CA GLU A 88 13.24 -16.81 -8.35
C GLU A 88 12.57 -18.19 -8.50
N CYS A 89 12.18 -18.81 -7.37
CA CYS A 89 11.47 -20.07 -7.39
C CYS A 89 10.09 -19.93 -8.05
N PRO A 90 9.65 -20.85 -8.91
CA PRO A 90 8.31 -20.84 -9.45
C PRO A 90 7.25 -20.90 -8.35
N VAL A 91 6.20 -20.10 -8.49
CA VAL A 91 5.05 -20.11 -7.57
C VAL A 91 4.43 -21.50 -7.45
N ALA A 92 4.48 -22.27 -8.51
CA ALA A 92 3.95 -23.64 -8.59
C ALA A 92 4.61 -24.63 -7.61
N GLU A 93 5.79 -24.34 -7.10
CA GLU A 93 6.45 -25.16 -6.06
C GLU A 93 5.71 -25.12 -4.71
N VAL A 94 5.01 -24.01 -4.44
CA VAL A 94 4.17 -23.83 -3.25
C VAL A 94 2.68 -23.99 -3.57
N TRP A 95 2.30 -23.60 -4.77
CA TRP A 95 0.91 -23.62 -5.27
C TRP A 95 0.83 -24.42 -6.58
N PRO A 96 0.77 -25.78 -6.51
CA PRO A 96 0.82 -26.65 -7.69
C PRO A 96 -0.26 -26.36 -8.73
N GLU A 97 -1.47 -25.98 -8.31
CA GLU A 97 -2.59 -25.65 -9.19
C GLU A 97 -2.34 -24.39 -10.03
N PHE A 98 -1.39 -23.57 -9.62
CA PHE A 98 -1.03 -22.31 -10.30
C PHE A 98 -0.42 -22.51 -11.70
N VAL A 99 0.02 -23.71 -12.09
CA VAL A 99 0.57 -24.00 -13.42
C VAL A 99 -0.41 -23.77 -14.57
N GLY A 100 -1.70 -23.75 -14.27
CA GLY A 100 -2.76 -23.52 -15.27
C GLY A 100 -2.55 -22.24 -16.07
N GLY A 101 -3.08 -22.19 -17.31
CA GLY A 101 -3.00 -21.00 -18.16
C GLY A 101 -1.59 -20.63 -18.65
N GLY A 102 -0.60 -21.54 -18.53
CA GLY A 102 0.79 -21.28 -18.97
C GLY A 102 1.65 -20.53 -17.97
N LYS A 103 1.38 -20.67 -16.68
CA LYS A 103 2.06 -19.96 -15.58
C LYS A 103 3.21 -20.72 -14.91
N SER A 104 3.65 -21.86 -15.45
CA SER A 104 4.70 -22.70 -14.84
C SER A 104 6.00 -21.96 -14.51
N ASN A 105 6.31 -20.88 -15.24
CA ASN A 105 7.53 -20.07 -15.08
C ASN A 105 7.31 -18.77 -14.30
N ILE A 106 6.11 -18.53 -13.76
CA ILE A 106 5.89 -17.37 -12.90
C ILE A 106 6.58 -17.64 -11.57
N ALA A 107 7.58 -16.83 -11.24
CA ALA A 107 8.28 -16.84 -9.97
C ALA A 107 7.66 -15.82 -8.98
N PHE A 108 7.93 -15.96 -7.69
CA PHE A 108 7.46 -15.03 -6.66
C PHE A 108 7.87 -13.59 -6.94
N ILE A 109 9.07 -13.38 -7.49
CA ILE A 109 9.56 -12.04 -7.86
C ILE A 109 8.62 -11.36 -8.89
N HIS A 110 8.03 -12.10 -9.82
CA HIS A 110 7.09 -11.54 -10.80
C HIS A 110 5.78 -11.06 -10.16
N LEU A 111 5.29 -11.77 -9.12
CA LEU A 111 4.12 -11.35 -8.36
C LEU A 111 4.42 -10.06 -7.58
N LEU A 112 5.54 -10.05 -6.86
CA LEU A 112 5.93 -8.96 -5.97
C LEU A 112 6.36 -7.69 -6.72
N SER A 113 6.87 -7.81 -7.96
CA SER A 113 7.24 -6.66 -8.81
C SER A 113 6.13 -6.20 -9.76
N HIS A 114 4.92 -6.78 -9.65
CA HIS A 114 3.79 -6.49 -10.54
C HIS A 114 4.04 -6.79 -12.02
N THR A 115 4.90 -7.77 -12.31
CA THR A 115 5.24 -8.16 -13.69
C THR A 115 4.63 -9.50 -14.12
N ALA A 116 3.84 -10.15 -13.27
CA ALA A 116 3.26 -11.47 -13.55
C ALA A 116 2.17 -11.49 -14.62
N GLY A 117 1.61 -10.33 -15.02
CA GLY A 117 0.53 -10.27 -16.00
C GLY A 117 -0.84 -10.74 -15.49
N LEU A 118 -1.04 -10.77 -14.16
CA LEU A 118 -2.25 -11.26 -13.51
C LEU A 118 -3.08 -10.14 -12.86
N CYS A 119 -3.00 -8.93 -13.37
CA CYS A 119 -3.63 -7.75 -12.76
C CYS A 119 -5.16 -7.71 -12.93
N ALA A 120 -5.75 -8.48 -13.85
CA ALA A 120 -7.19 -8.60 -14.04
C ALA A 120 -7.55 -10.03 -14.43
N LEU A 121 -8.75 -10.48 -14.05
CA LEU A 121 -9.31 -11.77 -14.44
C LEU A 121 -10.14 -11.63 -15.72
N ASP A 122 -10.12 -12.63 -16.57
CA ASP A 122 -11.02 -12.76 -17.72
C ASP A 122 -12.38 -13.31 -17.27
N GLU A 123 -12.38 -14.20 -16.30
CA GLU A 123 -13.58 -14.72 -15.68
C GLU A 123 -14.23 -13.69 -14.75
N ARG A 124 -15.53 -13.51 -14.87
CA ARG A 124 -16.29 -12.62 -14.01
C ARG A 124 -16.53 -13.26 -12.65
N THR A 125 -15.63 -13.05 -11.71
CA THR A 125 -15.59 -13.68 -10.39
C THR A 125 -15.95 -12.69 -9.29
N PRO A 126 -16.90 -12.99 -8.38
CA PRO A 126 -17.25 -12.09 -7.29
C PRO A 126 -16.15 -12.05 -6.25
N ILE A 127 -15.75 -10.83 -5.85
CA ILE A 127 -14.65 -10.59 -4.90
C ILE A 127 -14.92 -11.20 -3.51
N TYR A 128 -16.18 -11.38 -3.16
CA TYR A 128 -16.61 -11.95 -1.87
C TYR A 128 -16.48 -13.48 -1.78
N ASN A 129 -16.23 -14.16 -2.88
CA ASN A 129 -16.02 -15.61 -2.94
C ASN A 129 -14.54 -15.90 -3.13
N TYR A 130 -13.82 -16.12 -2.03
CA TYR A 130 -12.37 -16.36 -2.05
C TYR A 130 -11.99 -17.53 -2.96
N ASP A 131 -12.61 -18.68 -2.76
CA ASP A 131 -12.27 -19.91 -3.51
C ASP A 131 -12.51 -19.73 -5.02
N ALA A 132 -13.57 -19.02 -5.40
CA ALA A 132 -13.83 -18.72 -6.81
C ALA A 132 -12.76 -17.79 -7.39
N VAL A 133 -12.25 -16.80 -6.61
CA VAL A 133 -11.16 -15.94 -7.07
C VAL A 133 -9.85 -16.71 -7.21
N ILE A 134 -9.54 -17.59 -6.26
CA ILE A 134 -8.35 -18.46 -6.33
C ILE A 134 -8.44 -19.38 -7.55
N GLY A 135 -9.56 -20.06 -7.75
CA GLY A 135 -9.76 -20.91 -8.95
C GLY A 135 -9.67 -20.12 -10.26
N ALA A 136 -10.20 -18.90 -10.31
CA ALA A 136 -10.05 -18.03 -11.47
C ALA A 136 -8.59 -17.65 -11.72
N LEU A 137 -7.81 -17.35 -10.66
CA LEU A 137 -6.36 -17.07 -10.76
C LEU A 137 -5.58 -18.30 -11.26
N GLU A 138 -5.96 -19.50 -10.84
CA GLU A 138 -5.34 -20.76 -11.28
C GLU A 138 -5.54 -20.99 -12.78
N HIS A 139 -6.68 -20.58 -13.34
CA HIS A 139 -6.99 -20.74 -14.77
C HIS A 139 -6.60 -19.52 -15.63
N GLN A 140 -6.40 -18.35 -15.01
CA GLN A 140 -6.07 -17.11 -15.72
C GLN A 140 -4.77 -17.23 -16.51
N ARG A 141 -4.82 -16.88 -17.78
CA ARG A 141 -3.60 -16.68 -18.58
C ARG A 141 -2.99 -15.33 -18.28
N PRO A 142 -1.66 -15.22 -18.16
CA PRO A 142 -1.02 -13.92 -18.07
C PRO A 142 -1.39 -13.01 -19.23
N LEU A 143 -1.67 -11.74 -18.97
CA LEU A 143 -2.01 -10.74 -19.99
C LEU A 143 -0.81 -10.31 -20.84
N TRP A 144 0.40 -10.65 -20.41
CA TRP A 144 1.69 -10.50 -21.09
C TRP A 144 2.66 -11.56 -20.58
N GLU A 145 3.75 -11.76 -21.29
CA GLU A 145 4.83 -12.64 -20.87
C GLU A 145 5.39 -12.19 -19.50
N PRO A 146 5.36 -13.03 -18.46
CA PRO A 146 5.82 -12.67 -17.13
C PRO A 146 7.25 -12.12 -17.13
N GLY A 147 7.46 -11.02 -16.40
CA GLY A 147 8.75 -10.33 -16.32
C GLY A 147 9.02 -9.32 -17.45
N THR A 148 8.18 -9.26 -18.52
CA THR A 148 8.44 -8.39 -19.66
C THR A 148 7.74 -7.04 -19.64
N ARG A 149 6.79 -6.85 -18.72
CA ARG A 149 5.98 -5.64 -18.59
C ARG A 149 5.49 -5.46 -17.17
N GLN A 150 5.55 -4.23 -16.68
CA GLN A 150 4.99 -3.83 -15.41
C GLN A 150 3.51 -3.41 -15.57
N GLY A 151 2.65 -3.89 -14.69
CA GLY A 151 1.27 -3.46 -14.60
C GLY A 151 0.70 -3.73 -13.21
N TYR A 152 0.36 -2.68 -12.51
CA TYR A 152 -0.10 -2.70 -11.14
C TYR A 152 -1.26 -3.69 -10.89
N HIS A 153 -1.09 -4.66 -10.01
CA HIS A 153 -2.11 -5.65 -9.64
C HIS A 153 -2.96 -5.08 -8.49
N ALA A 154 -3.98 -4.27 -8.83
CA ALA A 154 -4.71 -3.50 -7.82
C ALA A 154 -5.45 -4.36 -6.79
N ARG A 155 -6.14 -5.42 -7.26
CA ARG A 155 -6.95 -6.31 -6.40
C ARG A 155 -6.34 -7.70 -6.27
N THR A 156 -5.93 -8.29 -7.37
CA THR A 156 -5.43 -9.67 -7.44
C THR A 156 -4.17 -9.89 -6.60
N PHE A 157 -3.33 -8.86 -6.43
CA PHE A 157 -2.13 -8.91 -5.59
C PHE A 157 -2.42 -9.48 -4.19
N GLY A 158 -3.50 -9.01 -3.54
CA GLY A 158 -3.85 -9.48 -2.21
C GLY A 158 -4.24 -10.95 -2.15
N PHE A 159 -5.00 -11.44 -3.13
CA PHE A 159 -5.37 -12.85 -3.21
C PHE A 159 -4.16 -13.75 -3.50
N LEU A 160 -3.25 -13.29 -4.37
CA LEU A 160 -2.02 -14.01 -4.67
C LEU A 160 -1.13 -14.15 -3.43
N LEU A 161 -0.90 -13.06 -2.70
CA LEU A 161 -0.06 -13.11 -1.50
C LEU A 161 -0.74 -13.83 -0.33
N ASP A 162 -2.05 -13.65 -0.17
CA ASP A 162 -2.80 -14.34 0.88
C ASP A 162 -2.75 -15.86 0.71
N GLU A 163 -2.97 -16.36 -0.52
CA GLU A 163 -2.90 -17.78 -0.80
C GLU A 163 -1.49 -18.36 -0.59
N ILE A 164 -0.43 -17.62 -0.94
CA ILE A 164 0.95 -18.03 -0.68
C ILE A 164 1.21 -18.14 0.83
N VAL A 165 0.81 -17.14 1.62
CA VAL A 165 0.99 -17.17 3.08
C VAL A 165 0.22 -18.33 3.70
N ARG A 166 -1.04 -18.57 3.31
CA ARG A 166 -1.85 -19.70 3.78
C ARG A 166 -1.22 -21.06 3.49
N ARG A 167 -0.52 -21.19 2.36
CA ARG A 167 0.14 -22.46 1.98
C ARG A 167 1.48 -22.66 2.70
N LEU A 168 2.14 -21.59 3.11
CA LEU A 168 3.44 -21.63 3.76
C LEU A 168 3.35 -21.64 5.29
N THR A 169 2.24 -21.22 5.85
CA THR A 169 2.06 -21.08 7.30
C THR A 169 0.81 -21.82 7.76
N GLU A 170 0.60 -21.88 9.08
CA GLU A 170 -0.63 -22.44 9.66
C GLU A 170 -1.79 -21.42 9.74
N ALA A 171 -1.54 -20.16 9.36
CA ALA A 171 -2.52 -19.09 9.44
C ALA A 171 -3.66 -19.29 8.41
N GLU A 172 -4.89 -19.03 8.82
CA GLU A 172 -6.07 -19.11 7.95
C GLU A 172 -6.13 -17.97 6.92
N SER A 173 -5.35 -16.90 7.14
CA SER A 173 -5.22 -15.76 6.23
C SER A 173 -3.93 -14.99 6.47
N LEU A 174 -3.50 -14.20 5.47
CA LEU A 174 -2.40 -13.26 5.63
C LEU A 174 -2.67 -12.23 6.74
N GLY A 175 -3.94 -11.85 6.94
CA GLY A 175 -4.34 -10.94 8.00
C GLY A 175 -4.15 -11.52 9.39
N GLU A 176 -4.41 -12.81 9.58
CA GLU A 176 -4.13 -13.54 10.83
C GLU A 176 -2.62 -13.62 11.07
N TYR A 177 -1.84 -14.06 10.07
CA TYR A 177 -0.37 -14.07 10.13
C TYR A 177 0.20 -12.69 10.49
N TYR A 178 -0.29 -11.63 9.82
CA TYR A 178 0.09 -10.26 10.16
C TYR A 178 -0.19 -9.93 11.63
N ARG A 179 -1.37 -10.32 12.14
CA ARG A 179 -1.77 -10.02 13.52
C ARG A 179 -0.91 -10.74 14.53
N GLU A 180 -0.56 -11.97 14.26
CA GLU A 180 0.29 -12.79 15.15
C GLU A 180 1.75 -12.32 15.16
N VAL A 181 2.31 -12.07 13.97
CA VAL A 181 3.74 -11.75 13.84
C VAL A 181 4.03 -10.28 14.17
N PHE A 182 3.16 -9.35 13.77
CA PHE A 182 3.42 -7.92 13.92
C PHE A 182 2.36 -7.20 14.76
N GLY A 183 1.10 -7.40 14.45
CA GLY A 183 0.01 -6.62 15.01
C GLY A 183 -0.07 -6.68 16.53
N SER A 184 -0.07 -7.89 17.10
CA SER A 184 -0.14 -8.11 18.55
C SER A 184 1.19 -7.82 19.25
N PRO A 185 2.34 -8.35 18.82
CA PRO A 185 3.62 -8.10 19.48
C PRO A 185 4.03 -6.62 19.51
N MET A 186 3.73 -5.88 18.46
CA MET A 186 4.03 -4.46 18.37
C MET A 186 2.90 -3.56 18.91
N GLY A 187 1.71 -4.10 19.22
CA GLY A 187 0.54 -3.33 19.61
C GLY A 187 0.12 -2.33 18.51
N LEU A 188 -0.07 -2.83 17.27
CA LEU A 188 -0.39 -2.00 16.14
C LEU A 188 -1.90 -1.78 16.01
N ASP A 189 -2.30 -0.53 15.88
CA ASP A 189 -3.65 -0.13 15.49
C ASP A 189 -3.81 -0.16 13.95
N PHE A 190 -3.51 -1.33 13.38
CA PHE A 190 -3.70 -1.64 11.96
C PHE A 190 -4.05 -3.13 11.82
N TRP A 191 -5.03 -3.41 11.00
CA TRP A 191 -5.56 -4.77 10.74
C TRP A 191 -5.78 -5.03 9.27
N ILE A 192 -5.52 -6.25 8.86
CA ILE A 192 -6.02 -6.85 7.64
C ILE A 192 -7.05 -7.89 8.09
N GLY A 193 -8.33 -7.49 8.15
CA GLY A 193 -9.38 -8.22 8.87
C GLY A 193 -9.63 -7.64 10.25
N LEU A 194 -10.42 -6.55 10.32
CA LEU A 194 -10.71 -5.82 11.55
C LEU A 194 -11.73 -6.58 12.41
N PRO A 195 -11.41 -6.92 13.67
CA PRO A 195 -12.38 -7.55 14.57
C PRO A 195 -13.53 -6.60 14.91
N SER A 196 -14.73 -7.17 15.12
CA SER A 196 -15.96 -6.41 15.38
C SER A 196 -15.87 -5.48 16.61
N ALA A 197 -15.07 -5.84 17.61
CA ALA A 197 -14.82 -5.01 18.78
C ALA A 197 -14.18 -3.65 18.47
N GLN A 198 -13.63 -3.45 17.26
CA GLN A 198 -12.99 -2.21 16.84
C GLN A 198 -13.85 -1.36 15.89
N TRP A 199 -15.01 -1.84 15.44
CA TRP A 199 -15.82 -1.18 14.41
C TRP A 199 -16.27 0.23 14.79
N ASP A 200 -16.58 0.48 16.06
CA ASP A 200 -17.01 1.79 16.55
C ASP A 200 -15.92 2.88 16.40
N ARG A 201 -14.67 2.48 16.26
CA ARG A 201 -13.53 3.39 16.04
C ARG A 201 -13.39 3.79 14.58
N VAL A 202 -14.07 3.11 13.65
CA VAL A 202 -13.90 3.34 12.21
C VAL A 202 -14.60 4.61 11.78
N SER A 203 -13.88 5.45 11.05
CA SER A 203 -14.42 6.55 10.27
C SER A 203 -14.75 6.05 8.86
N PRO A 204 -15.95 6.33 8.33
CA PRO A 204 -16.22 6.09 6.92
C PRO A 204 -15.33 6.97 6.05
N VAL A 205 -14.98 6.48 4.86
CA VAL A 205 -14.29 7.25 3.82
C VAL A 205 -15.32 7.88 2.86
N TYR A 206 -14.96 9.03 2.33
CA TYR A 206 -15.84 9.81 1.44
C TYR A 206 -15.14 10.06 0.10
N PRO A 207 -15.86 9.91 -1.03
CA PRO A 207 -15.29 10.11 -2.34
C PRO A 207 -14.79 11.52 -2.55
N GLY A 208 -13.67 11.65 -3.26
CA GLY A 208 -13.13 12.92 -3.71
C GLY A 208 -14.06 13.63 -4.69
N LYS A 209 -13.91 14.95 -4.78
CA LYS A 209 -14.61 15.75 -5.80
C LYS A 209 -13.79 15.76 -7.09
N ILE A 210 -14.43 15.52 -8.22
CA ILE A 210 -13.80 15.64 -9.54
C ILE A 210 -13.66 17.12 -9.87
N SER A 211 -12.44 17.59 -10.16
CA SER A 211 -12.21 18.85 -10.84
C SER A 211 -12.03 18.61 -12.34
N ILE A 212 -12.38 19.57 -13.18
CA ILE A 212 -12.21 19.48 -14.64
C ILE A 212 -10.73 19.23 -15.00
N SER A 213 -9.78 19.81 -14.26
CA SER A 213 -8.35 19.63 -14.46
C SER A 213 -7.86 18.18 -14.17
N ASN A 214 -8.61 17.42 -13.38
CA ASN A 214 -8.26 16.03 -13.06
C ASN A 214 -8.89 15.03 -14.03
N SER A 215 -9.95 15.43 -14.76
CA SER A 215 -10.66 14.55 -15.71
C SER A 215 -9.84 14.19 -16.94
N ASP A 216 -8.85 14.99 -17.28
CA ASP A 216 -7.99 14.80 -18.45
C ASP A 216 -6.75 13.94 -18.18
N GLN A 217 -6.52 13.54 -16.94
CA GLN A 217 -5.38 12.66 -16.64
C GLN A 217 -5.58 11.27 -17.27
N PRO A 218 -4.54 10.70 -17.90
CA PRO A 218 -4.63 9.41 -18.60
C PRO A 218 -5.23 8.29 -17.76
N PHE A 219 -4.84 8.21 -16.48
CA PHE A 219 -5.38 7.23 -15.54
C PHE A 219 -6.90 7.39 -15.34
N ILE A 220 -7.38 8.60 -15.06
CA ILE A 220 -8.81 8.86 -14.80
C ILE A 220 -9.64 8.54 -16.04
N LYS A 221 -9.16 8.93 -17.22
CA LYS A 221 -9.80 8.62 -18.49
C LYS A 221 -9.90 7.11 -18.70
N ALA A 222 -8.79 6.39 -18.54
CA ALA A 222 -8.75 4.94 -18.72
C ALA A 222 -9.62 4.21 -17.68
N PHE A 223 -9.59 4.63 -16.42
CA PHE A 223 -10.41 4.09 -15.34
C PHE A 223 -11.92 4.20 -15.66
N ASN A 224 -12.35 5.29 -16.25
CA ASN A 224 -13.75 5.54 -16.62
C ASN A 224 -14.13 4.99 -18.02
N THR A 225 -13.18 4.39 -18.75
CA THR A 225 -13.44 3.81 -20.08
C THR A 225 -13.55 2.30 -19.96
N ALA A 226 -14.72 1.76 -20.27
CA ALA A 226 -15.00 0.33 -20.20
C ALA A 226 -14.04 -0.48 -21.09
N GLY A 227 -13.53 -1.60 -20.58
CA GLY A 227 -12.67 -2.54 -21.28
C GLY A 227 -11.19 -2.15 -21.34
N THR A 228 -10.79 -0.98 -20.86
CA THR A 228 -9.36 -0.65 -20.70
C THR A 228 -8.72 -1.54 -19.64
N LEU A 229 -7.42 -1.78 -19.74
CA LEU A 229 -6.68 -2.56 -18.74
C LEU A 229 -6.83 -1.93 -17.35
N THR A 230 -6.72 -0.61 -17.24
CA THR A 230 -6.92 0.13 -15.99
C THR A 230 -8.28 -0.17 -15.38
N GLN A 231 -9.37 0.04 -16.13
CA GLN A 231 -10.72 -0.21 -15.62
C GLN A 231 -10.90 -1.68 -15.21
N ARG A 232 -10.48 -2.65 -16.03
CA ARG A 232 -10.53 -4.07 -15.70
C ARG A 232 -9.80 -4.39 -14.41
N THR A 233 -8.59 -3.89 -14.23
CA THR A 233 -7.76 -4.12 -13.03
C THR A 233 -8.44 -3.63 -11.75
N PHE A 234 -9.09 -2.48 -11.79
CA PHE A 234 -9.77 -1.91 -10.62
C PHE A 234 -11.19 -2.46 -10.38
N THR A 235 -11.74 -3.23 -11.30
CA THR A 235 -13.07 -3.84 -11.18
C THR A 235 -13.07 -5.36 -11.18
N SER A 236 -11.93 -6.02 -11.29
CA SER A 236 -11.77 -7.48 -11.29
C SER A 236 -10.85 -7.94 -10.15
N PRO A 237 -11.28 -8.88 -9.30
CA PRO A 237 -12.62 -9.49 -9.19
C PRO A 237 -13.72 -8.46 -8.98
N PHE A 238 -14.96 -8.76 -9.45
CA PHE A 238 -16.04 -7.77 -9.40
C PHE A 238 -16.68 -7.66 -8.02
N GLY A 239 -17.25 -6.49 -7.72
CA GLY A 239 -17.75 -6.06 -6.42
C GLY A 239 -16.93 -4.88 -5.92
N LEU A 240 -17.29 -4.25 -4.84
CA LEU A 240 -16.62 -3.07 -4.28
C LEU A 240 -16.41 -1.98 -5.35
N ASN A 241 -17.52 -1.53 -5.96
CA ASN A 241 -17.48 -0.60 -7.09
C ASN A 241 -17.58 0.87 -6.67
N ALA A 242 -18.04 1.13 -5.45
CA ALA A 242 -18.17 2.46 -4.89
C ALA A 242 -17.32 2.63 -3.63
N VAL A 243 -16.94 3.87 -3.32
CA VAL A 243 -16.24 4.19 -2.06
C VAL A 243 -17.09 3.79 -0.84
N SER A 244 -18.43 3.88 -0.94
CA SER A 244 -19.34 3.43 0.12
C SER A 244 -19.24 1.95 0.46
N ASP A 245 -18.81 1.10 -0.48
CA ASP A 245 -18.67 -0.34 -0.25
C ASP A 245 -17.54 -0.62 0.76
N PHE A 246 -16.54 0.26 0.82
CA PHE A 246 -15.44 0.20 1.79
C PHE A 246 -15.85 0.67 3.20
N ASN A 247 -17.05 1.21 3.36
CA ASN A 247 -17.60 1.63 4.64
C ASN A 247 -18.48 0.53 5.29
N GLN A 248 -18.51 -0.65 4.72
CA GLN A 248 -19.27 -1.78 5.25
C GLN A 248 -18.41 -2.62 6.19
N SER A 249 -18.96 -3.01 7.32
CA SER A 249 -18.28 -3.86 8.30
C SER A 249 -17.84 -5.22 7.73
N GLU A 250 -18.58 -5.75 6.76
CA GLU A 250 -18.19 -6.95 6.03
C GLU A 250 -16.88 -6.76 5.26
N MET A 251 -16.65 -5.58 4.64
CA MET A 251 -15.40 -5.24 3.98
C MET A 251 -14.24 -5.18 4.98
N TRP A 252 -14.48 -4.59 6.16
CA TRP A 252 -13.43 -4.46 7.18
C TRP A 252 -13.02 -5.81 7.77
N SER A 253 -13.98 -6.72 7.97
CA SER A 253 -13.71 -8.05 8.55
C SER A 253 -13.06 -9.04 7.58
N ARG A 254 -13.30 -8.91 6.27
CA ARG A 254 -12.74 -9.83 5.27
C ARG A 254 -11.24 -9.68 5.04
N GLY A 255 -10.66 -8.53 5.29
CA GLY A 255 -9.21 -8.34 5.28
C GLY A 255 -8.55 -8.58 3.93
N TYR A 256 -9.06 -7.99 2.84
CA TYR A 256 -8.41 -8.10 1.53
C TYR A 256 -6.98 -7.53 1.57
N ALA A 257 -5.98 -8.38 1.43
CA ALA A 257 -4.56 -8.05 1.63
C ALA A 257 -3.99 -7.02 0.64
N SER A 258 -4.74 -6.64 -0.40
CA SER A 258 -4.34 -5.58 -1.33
C SER A 258 -4.95 -4.21 -1.05
N MET A 259 -6.08 -4.13 -0.29
CA MET A 259 -6.86 -2.89 -0.18
C MET A 259 -7.80 -2.83 1.03
N GLY A 260 -7.87 -3.89 1.84
CA GLY A 260 -8.84 -4.05 2.92
C GLY A 260 -8.29 -3.72 4.30
N GLY A 261 -7.09 -3.17 4.39
CA GLY A 261 -6.51 -2.74 5.66
C GLY A 261 -7.29 -1.58 6.27
N VAL A 262 -7.50 -1.67 7.58
CA VAL A 262 -8.14 -0.63 8.38
C VAL A 262 -7.21 -0.30 9.55
N GLY A 263 -6.89 0.98 9.72
CA GLY A 263 -5.95 1.36 10.78
C GLY A 263 -5.80 2.85 10.98
N SER A 264 -4.97 3.20 11.95
CA SER A 264 -4.56 4.55 12.27
C SER A 264 -3.23 4.92 11.59
N ALA A 265 -2.96 6.20 11.44
CA ALA A 265 -1.64 6.66 10.98
C ALA A 265 -0.52 6.19 11.93
N GLN A 266 -0.77 6.19 13.23
CA GLN A 266 0.18 5.74 14.23
C GLN A 266 0.53 4.25 14.06
N GLY A 267 -0.48 3.39 13.84
CA GLY A 267 -0.26 1.96 13.65
C GLY A 267 0.60 1.66 12.41
N LEU A 268 0.33 2.35 11.29
CA LEU A 268 1.11 2.21 10.07
C LEU A 268 2.53 2.78 10.22
N ALA A 269 2.69 4.02 10.75
CA ALA A 269 4.01 4.61 10.93
C ALA A 269 4.89 3.78 11.87
N LYS A 270 4.31 3.23 12.93
CA LYS A 270 4.99 2.32 13.87
C LYS A 270 5.47 1.05 13.18
N PHE A 271 4.64 0.45 12.31
CA PHE A 271 5.04 -0.70 11.50
C PHE A 271 6.23 -0.37 10.58
N TYR A 272 6.14 0.73 9.83
CA TYR A 272 7.23 1.17 8.95
C TYR A 272 8.47 1.64 9.73
N SER A 273 8.33 2.07 10.99
CA SER A 273 9.48 2.40 11.85
C SER A 273 10.36 1.19 12.13
N MET A 274 9.77 0.02 12.33
CA MET A 274 10.50 -1.24 12.44
C MET A 274 11.32 -1.51 11.16
N LEU A 275 10.73 -1.30 9.98
CA LEU A 275 11.44 -1.48 8.70
C LEU A 275 12.55 -0.43 8.51
N ALA A 276 12.32 0.84 8.87
CA ALA A 276 13.33 1.89 8.83
C ALA A 276 14.54 1.64 9.76
N GLN A 277 14.38 0.72 10.73
CA GLN A 277 15.44 0.27 11.66
C GLN A 277 15.98 -1.12 11.28
N GLY A 278 15.94 -1.50 10.00
CA GLY A 278 16.47 -2.78 9.53
C GLY A 278 15.70 -4.02 10.03
N GLY A 279 14.42 -3.87 10.31
CA GLY A 279 13.55 -4.94 10.78
C GLY A 279 13.54 -5.15 12.31
N VAL A 280 14.11 -4.19 13.07
CA VAL A 280 14.22 -4.28 14.53
C VAL A 280 13.11 -3.49 15.22
N TRP A 281 12.46 -4.10 16.19
CA TRP A 281 11.51 -3.47 17.10
C TRP A 281 11.85 -3.77 18.56
N ASN A 282 12.07 -2.73 19.37
CA ASN A 282 12.43 -2.87 20.80
C ASN A 282 13.61 -3.84 21.04
N GLY A 283 14.62 -3.83 20.16
CA GLY A 283 15.79 -4.69 20.25
C GLY A 283 15.57 -6.14 19.76
N VAL A 284 14.39 -6.47 19.26
CA VAL A 284 14.06 -7.77 18.68
C VAL A 284 14.06 -7.67 17.17
N GLN A 285 14.77 -8.58 16.49
CA GLN A 285 14.72 -8.70 15.02
C GLN A 285 13.40 -9.35 14.62
N MET A 286 12.45 -8.55 14.15
CA MET A 286 11.13 -9.01 13.69
C MET A 286 11.15 -9.46 12.24
N VAL A 287 11.94 -8.81 11.41
CA VAL A 287 12.15 -9.14 9.99
C VAL A 287 13.65 -9.19 9.74
N PRO A 288 14.21 -10.27 9.16
CA PRO A 288 15.63 -10.33 8.84
C PRO A 288 16.09 -9.10 8.03
N GLU A 289 17.24 -8.55 8.34
CA GLU A 289 17.79 -7.39 7.63
C GLU A 289 17.93 -7.65 6.12
N THR A 290 18.27 -8.88 5.74
CA THR A 290 18.33 -9.33 4.35
C THR A 290 17.01 -9.19 3.61
N VAL A 291 15.89 -9.42 4.30
CA VAL A 291 14.52 -9.21 3.77
C VAL A 291 14.22 -7.72 3.64
N VAL A 292 14.56 -6.92 4.66
CA VAL A 292 14.33 -5.45 4.62
C VAL A 292 15.09 -4.82 3.45
N ARG A 293 16.36 -5.21 3.22
CA ARG A 293 17.17 -4.70 2.11
C ARG A 293 16.57 -4.98 0.72
N ARG A 294 15.71 -5.99 0.57
CA ARG A 294 14.99 -6.25 -0.69
C ARG A 294 13.97 -5.16 -1.02
N PHE A 295 13.43 -4.47 -0.02
CA PHE A 295 12.53 -3.33 -0.24
C PHE A 295 13.27 -2.07 -0.71
N GLU A 296 14.55 -1.95 -0.43
CA GLU A 296 15.40 -0.82 -0.84
C GLU A 296 15.86 -0.92 -2.31
N GLN A 297 15.76 -2.11 -2.91
CA GLN A 297 16.26 -2.40 -4.25
C GLN A 297 15.13 -2.32 -5.29
N THR A 298 15.23 -1.40 -6.23
CA THR A 298 14.32 -1.30 -7.37
C THR A 298 14.47 -2.54 -8.26
N LEU A 299 13.36 -3.25 -8.48
CA LEU A 299 13.28 -4.39 -9.40
C LEU A 299 12.80 -3.98 -10.78
N THR A 300 11.83 -3.05 -10.84
CA THR A 300 11.24 -2.58 -12.09
C THR A 300 10.99 -1.08 -12.00
N GLN A 301 11.20 -0.39 -13.12
CA GLN A 301 10.84 1.01 -13.29
C GLN A 301 10.36 1.22 -14.72
N GLU A 302 9.07 1.44 -14.88
CA GLU A 302 8.44 1.59 -16.20
C GLU A 302 7.27 2.58 -16.14
N ASN A 303 6.79 2.97 -17.32
CA ASN A 303 5.46 3.56 -17.43
C ASN A 303 4.43 2.46 -17.22
N ASP A 304 3.89 2.35 -16.01
CA ASP A 304 3.02 1.25 -15.58
C ASP A 304 1.78 1.12 -16.47
N ALA A 305 1.53 -0.08 -16.96
CA ALA A 305 0.46 -0.35 -17.93
C ALA A 305 -0.96 -0.12 -17.38
N VAL A 306 -1.11 -0.08 -16.06
CA VAL A 306 -2.39 0.10 -15.36
C VAL A 306 -2.52 1.52 -14.81
N LEU A 307 -1.48 2.06 -14.17
CA LEU A 307 -1.48 3.40 -13.57
C LEU A 307 -1.17 4.50 -14.59
N LEU A 308 -0.63 4.15 -15.76
CA LEU A 308 -0.31 5.04 -16.89
C LEU A 308 0.59 6.23 -16.49
N THR A 309 1.56 5.94 -15.63
CA THR A 309 2.57 6.88 -15.16
C THR A 309 3.82 6.12 -14.74
N PRO A 310 5.02 6.73 -14.80
CA PRO A 310 6.25 6.08 -14.34
C PRO A 310 6.15 5.70 -12.87
N ILE A 311 6.37 4.43 -12.55
CA ILE A 311 6.39 3.84 -11.22
C ILE A 311 7.60 2.92 -11.09
N ALA A 312 8.24 2.93 -9.94
CA ALA A 312 9.23 1.92 -9.56
C ALA A 312 8.65 0.99 -8.49
N PHE A 313 8.91 -0.30 -8.63
CA PHE A 313 8.61 -1.31 -7.61
C PHE A 313 9.89 -2.02 -7.17
N SER A 314 10.00 -2.21 -5.88
CA SER A 314 10.86 -3.20 -5.27
C SER A 314 10.07 -4.49 -5.00
N THR A 315 10.50 -5.29 -4.07
CA THR A 315 9.84 -6.56 -3.72
C THR A 315 8.54 -6.32 -2.95
N GLY A 316 7.45 -5.99 -3.68
CA GLY A 316 6.12 -5.75 -3.13
C GLY A 316 5.89 -4.35 -2.55
N MET A 317 6.89 -3.47 -2.62
CA MET A 317 6.78 -2.06 -2.24
C MET A 317 6.87 -1.17 -3.47
N MET A 318 6.24 -0.02 -3.38
CA MET A 318 6.41 1.05 -4.36
C MET A 318 7.59 1.94 -3.94
N GLN A 319 8.33 2.42 -4.94
CA GLN A 319 9.38 3.42 -4.80
C GLN A 319 9.12 4.59 -5.76
N ASP A 320 9.83 5.69 -5.54
CA ASP A 320 9.80 6.80 -6.48
C ASP A 320 10.61 6.48 -7.74
N ALA A 321 9.99 6.62 -8.90
CA ALA A 321 10.68 6.46 -10.17
C ALA A 321 11.71 7.57 -10.37
N MET A 322 12.89 7.20 -10.87
CA MET A 322 13.97 8.11 -11.19
C MET A 322 13.80 8.68 -12.61
N ASN A 323 14.25 9.89 -12.82
CA ASN A 323 14.32 10.47 -14.15
C ASN A 323 15.51 9.86 -14.89
N GLU A 324 15.23 9.09 -15.94
CA GLU A 324 16.24 8.42 -16.75
C GLU A 324 16.68 9.25 -17.97
N ASP A 325 16.16 10.46 -18.13
CA ASP A 325 16.60 11.38 -19.19
C ASP A 325 18.09 11.71 -18.95
N PRO A 326 18.98 11.39 -19.91
CA PRO A 326 20.41 11.69 -19.79
C PRO A 326 20.75 13.18 -19.62
N GLU A 327 19.83 14.07 -20.04
CA GLU A 327 19.98 15.52 -19.88
C GLU A 327 19.46 16.03 -18.52
N SER A 328 18.83 15.16 -17.72
CA SER A 328 18.33 15.51 -16.38
C SER A 328 19.42 15.39 -15.31
N ASP A 329 19.14 15.92 -14.14
CA ASP A 329 19.98 15.73 -12.95
C ASP A 329 19.87 14.31 -12.32
N GLY A 330 19.10 13.39 -12.94
CA GLY A 330 18.84 12.04 -12.43
C GLY A 330 18.03 12.03 -11.14
N GLY A 331 17.28 13.09 -10.87
CA GLY A 331 16.41 13.21 -9.71
C GLY A 331 15.16 12.32 -9.79
N LYS A 332 14.38 12.29 -8.71
CA LYS A 332 13.10 11.58 -8.67
C LYS A 332 12.05 12.31 -9.49
N LEU A 333 11.28 11.57 -10.30
CA LEU A 333 10.13 12.11 -11.05
C LEU A 333 9.00 12.57 -10.10
N ARG A 334 8.89 11.92 -8.95
CA ARG A 334 8.00 12.29 -7.85
C ARG A 334 8.75 12.07 -6.54
N GLN A 335 8.29 12.71 -5.47
CA GLN A 335 8.82 12.51 -4.13
C GLN A 335 7.68 12.07 -3.21
N LEU A 336 7.15 10.86 -3.46
CA LEU A 336 6.12 10.25 -2.61
C LEU A 336 6.69 9.92 -1.23
N TYR A 337 7.97 9.54 -1.18
CA TYR A 337 8.66 9.01 0.00
C TYR A 337 9.88 9.87 0.38
N GLY A 338 9.86 11.17 0.03
CA GLY A 338 10.96 12.08 0.32
C GLY A 338 12.17 11.92 -0.60
N PRO A 339 13.32 12.51 -0.24
CA PRO A 339 14.49 12.58 -1.11
C PRO A 339 15.32 11.28 -1.18
N SER A 340 15.28 10.44 -0.15
CA SER A 340 16.09 9.22 -0.08
C SER A 340 15.77 8.22 -1.20
N ARG A 341 16.79 7.70 -1.86
CA ARG A 341 16.65 6.66 -2.90
C ARG A 341 16.33 5.27 -2.30
N LEU A 342 16.58 5.10 -1.01
CA LEU A 342 16.30 3.85 -0.29
C LEU A 342 14.89 3.80 0.27
N ALA A 343 14.14 4.93 0.23
CA ALA A 343 12.80 4.99 0.76
C ALA A 343 11.81 4.14 -0.04
N PHE A 344 10.98 3.42 0.67
CA PHE A 344 9.97 2.53 0.12
C PHE A 344 8.69 2.53 0.98
N GLY A 345 7.57 2.26 0.35
CA GLY A 345 6.29 2.22 1.03
C GLY A 345 5.14 1.87 0.10
N HIS A 346 3.93 2.21 0.49
CA HIS A 346 2.80 2.07 -0.41
C HIS A 346 1.74 3.15 -0.16
N PRO A 347 1.27 3.83 -1.22
CA PRO A 347 0.16 4.75 -1.12
C PRO A 347 -1.18 4.00 -1.18
N GLY A 348 -2.24 4.62 -0.65
CA GLY A 348 -3.61 4.20 -0.82
C GLY A 348 -4.40 5.16 -1.70
N ALA A 349 -5.40 4.64 -2.41
CA ALA A 349 -6.30 5.46 -3.20
C ALA A 349 -6.93 6.57 -2.32
N GLY A 350 -7.00 7.78 -2.86
CA GLY A 350 -7.55 8.93 -2.15
C GLY A 350 -6.59 9.67 -1.23
N GLY A 351 -5.33 9.20 -1.05
CA GLY A 351 -4.30 9.97 -0.39
C GLY A 351 -3.64 9.34 0.83
N SER A 352 -4.13 8.22 1.37
CA SER A 352 -3.40 7.49 2.43
C SER A 352 -1.99 7.16 1.94
N LEU A 353 -1.00 7.32 2.83
CA LEU A 353 0.40 7.11 2.49
C LEU A 353 1.14 6.59 3.72
N ALA A 354 1.96 5.55 3.53
CA ALA A 354 2.86 5.08 4.57
C ALA A 354 4.17 4.59 3.96
N PHE A 355 5.30 4.92 4.60
CA PHE A 355 6.63 4.56 4.11
C PHE A 355 7.69 4.51 5.20
N ALA A 356 8.80 3.85 4.88
CA ALA A 356 10.07 3.87 5.58
C ALA A 356 11.12 4.59 4.74
N ASP A 357 11.95 5.36 5.39
CA ASP A 357 13.18 5.96 4.87
C ASP A 357 14.36 5.52 5.76
N PRO A 358 15.00 4.39 5.43
CA PRO A 358 16.10 3.85 6.23
C PRO A 358 17.30 4.77 6.32
N GLU A 359 17.58 5.56 5.27
CA GLU A 359 18.72 6.49 5.22
C GLU A 359 18.63 7.58 6.30
N ASN A 360 17.41 8.07 6.58
CA ASN A 360 17.15 9.08 7.59
C ASN A 360 16.59 8.52 8.90
N GLY A 361 16.39 7.18 8.97
CA GLY A 361 15.76 6.50 10.11
C GLY A 361 14.32 6.95 10.34
N ILE A 362 13.63 7.43 9.29
CA ILE A 362 12.27 8.00 9.36
C ILE A 362 11.24 6.98 8.89
N SER A 363 10.11 6.95 9.58
CA SER A 363 8.87 6.43 9.02
C SER A 363 7.76 7.47 9.12
N PHE A 364 6.85 7.39 8.18
CA PHE A 364 5.75 8.33 8.01
C PHE A 364 4.48 7.58 7.68
N ALA A 365 3.35 8.02 8.25
CA ALA A 365 2.05 7.65 7.75
C ALA A 365 1.05 8.82 7.85
N TYR A 366 0.22 8.93 6.84
CA TYR A 366 -0.91 9.83 6.75
C TYR A 366 -2.16 9.05 6.39
N THR A 367 -3.23 9.25 7.15
CA THR A 367 -4.55 8.65 6.92
C THR A 367 -5.64 9.74 6.97
N MET A 368 -6.69 9.58 6.18
CA MET A 368 -7.77 10.57 6.04
C MET A 368 -9.08 9.90 5.66
N ASN A 369 -10.20 10.58 5.86
CA ASN A 369 -11.50 10.10 5.42
C ASN A 369 -12.07 10.84 4.19
N GLN A 370 -11.63 12.06 3.88
CA GLN A 370 -12.00 12.74 2.66
C GLN A 370 -10.98 12.45 1.56
N MET A 371 -11.32 11.59 0.61
CA MET A 371 -10.40 11.19 -0.47
C MET A 371 -10.10 12.34 -1.43
N GLU A 372 -8.89 12.33 -1.99
CA GLU A 372 -8.54 13.01 -3.24
C GLU A 372 -8.80 12.07 -4.43
N ILE A 373 -8.84 12.61 -5.64
CA ILE A 373 -9.03 11.79 -6.85
C ILE A 373 -7.69 11.32 -7.35
N GLY A 374 -7.58 10.03 -7.60
CA GLY A 374 -6.40 9.39 -8.16
C GLY A 374 -6.01 8.11 -7.44
N ALA A 375 -5.16 7.32 -8.08
CA ALA A 375 -4.56 6.13 -7.49
C ALA A 375 -3.31 6.46 -6.67
N LEU A 376 -2.69 7.61 -6.91
CA LEU A 376 -1.52 8.12 -6.20
C LEU A 376 -1.92 9.31 -5.31
N PRO A 377 -1.15 9.57 -4.24
CA PRO A 377 -1.38 10.69 -3.34
C PRO A 377 -1.36 12.04 -4.06
N GLY A 378 -2.24 12.93 -3.62
CA GLY A 378 -2.30 14.30 -4.06
C GLY A 378 -1.57 15.28 -3.12
N GLU A 379 -1.92 16.55 -3.24
CA GLU A 379 -1.19 17.66 -2.60
C GLU A 379 -1.21 17.63 -1.08
N ARG A 380 -2.26 17.05 -0.46
CA ARG A 380 -2.32 16.97 1.01
C ARG A 380 -1.19 16.11 1.58
N ALA A 381 -1.04 14.89 1.07
CA ALA A 381 0.01 13.98 1.52
C ALA A 381 1.40 14.42 1.03
N LEU A 382 1.54 14.82 -0.24
CA LEU A 382 2.82 15.25 -0.81
C LEU A 382 3.38 16.50 -0.13
N GLY A 383 2.52 17.44 0.25
CA GLY A 383 2.96 18.62 0.99
C GLY A 383 3.44 18.30 2.40
N LEU A 384 2.82 17.33 3.08
CA LEU A 384 3.33 16.82 4.36
C LEU A 384 4.73 16.21 4.20
N VAL A 385 4.94 15.42 3.14
CA VAL A 385 6.26 14.82 2.85
C VAL A 385 7.29 15.92 2.54
N ARG A 386 6.96 16.89 1.66
CA ARG A 386 7.87 18.03 1.40
C ARG A 386 8.20 18.79 2.68
N ALA A 387 7.19 19.10 3.48
CA ALA A 387 7.39 19.81 4.77
C ALA A 387 8.31 19.03 5.72
N LEU A 388 8.19 17.68 5.75
CA LEU A 388 9.01 16.80 6.58
C LEU A 388 10.51 16.93 6.27
N TYR A 389 10.86 17.05 4.98
CA TYR A 389 12.24 17.10 4.51
C TYR A 389 12.74 18.53 4.22
N GLY A 390 11.96 19.55 4.53
CA GLY A 390 12.39 20.97 4.41
C GLY A 390 12.40 21.48 2.96
N GLY A 391 11.50 20.95 2.12
CA GLY A 391 11.28 21.36 0.73
C GLY A 391 10.06 22.26 0.54
#